data_3d003e6501072b70adf61c5c9840860b
#
_entry.id   3d003e6501072b70adf61c5c9840860b
#
_cell.length_a   1.000
_cell.length_b   1.000
_cell.length_c   1.000
_cell.angle_alpha   90.00
_cell.angle_beta   90.00
_cell.angle_gamma   90.00
#
_symmetry.space_group_name_H-M   'P 1'
#
loop_
_entity.id
_entity.type
_entity.pdbx_description
1 polymer ?
#
loop_
_entity_poly.entity_id
_entity_poly.type
_entity_poly.pdbx_seq_one_letter_code
_entity_poly.pdbx_strand_id
1 'polypeptide(L)'
;MQGKSFPGQCKKAQSYCLWLEKWNYTKRQELVNLSGEPPTSPGSALLVLGCPQVPVQTSIALYLINRLKKSGFVPVVAGNKAANTLLVIADPDRHYLGEVMDLDRAVAMITDKKRDFDRCFVFIHNDAGISYAATMGAISRAKVFTLVYGEHYDELVKQIDFPCTIIAAKAVHNPLPLKKALDEVTPWAA
;
A
#
# COMPACT_ATOMS: atom_id res chain seq x y z
N MET A 1 54.87 6.49 13.70
CA MET A 1 53.85 5.43 13.75
C MET A 1 52.95 5.56 12.52
N GLN A 2 53.08 4.62 11.58
CA GLN A 2 52.46 4.71 10.27
C GLN A 2 51.05 4.08 10.33
N GLY A 3 50.02 4.82 9.96
CA GLY A 3 48.64 4.33 9.81
C GLY A 3 48.50 3.54 8.52
N LYS A 4 48.11 2.26 8.63
CA LYS A 4 47.80 1.40 7.49
C LYS A 4 46.39 1.72 6.99
N SER A 5 46.30 2.21 5.76
CA SER A 5 45.09 2.30 4.99
C SER A 5 44.66 0.91 4.49
N PHE A 6 43.38 0.56 4.67
CA PHE A 6 42.79 -0.65 4.07
C PHE A 6 42.16 -0.29 2.70
N PRO A 7 42.68 -0.76 1.58
CA PRO A 7 41.99 -0.70 0.30
C PRO A 7 41.33 -2.06 0.02
N GLY A 8 40.03 -2.13 -0.15
CA GLY A 8 39.48 -3.35 -0.77
C GLY A 8 38.03 -3.75 -0.44
N GLN A 9 37.10 -2.82 -0.22
CA GLN A 9 35.70 -3.24 0.03
C GLN A 9 34.60 -2.49 -0.74
N CYS A 10 34.87 -1.86 -1.86
CA CYS A 10 33.81 -1.10 -2.57
C CYS A 10 33.47 -1.59 -4.00
N LYS A 11 34.23 -2.51 -4.59
CA LYS A 11 33.98 -2.93 -5.99
C LYS A 11 32.87 -3.98 -6.18
N LYS A 12 32.60 -4.81 -5.18
CA LYS A 12 31.54 -5.84 -5.26
C LYS A 12 30.13 -5.27 -5.07
N ALA A 13 29.96 -4.25 -4.24
CA ALA A 13 28.64 -3.62 -3.99
C ALA A 13 28.14 -2.83 -5.21
N GLN A 14 29.01 -2.13 -5.91
CA GLN A 14 28.66 -1.42 -7.15
C GLN A 14 28.29 -2.36 -8.30
N SER A 15 28.92 -3.52 -8.40
CA SER A 15 28.60 -4.52 -9.41
C SER A 15 27.21 -5.15 -9.18
N TYR A 16 26.79 -5.34 -7.92
CA TYR A 16 25.47 -5.87 -7.59
C TYR A 16 24.34 -4.86 -7.86
N CYS A 17 24.53 -3.57 -7.57
CA CYS A 17 23.56 -2.53 -7.91
C CYS A 17 23.33 -2.41 -9.42
N LEU A 18 24.40 -2.39 -10.21
CA LEU A 18 24.32 -2.32 -11.67
C LEU A 18 23.68 -3.58 -12.29
N TRP A 19 23.88 -4.74 -11.66
CA TRP A 19 23.25 -5.99 -12.12
C TRP A 19 21.75 -6.03 -11.82
N LEU A 20 21.34 -5.55 -10.65
CA LEU A 20 19.91 -5.43 -10.26
C LEU A 20 19.18 -4.40 -11.12
N GLU A 21 19.79 -3.28 -11.45
CA GLU A 21 19.22 -2.28 -12.35
C GLU A 21 19.05 -2.82 -13.78
N LYS A 22 20.05 -3.51 -14.31
CA LYS A 22 19.98 -4.18 -15.62
C LYS A 22 18.92 -5.29 -15.64
N TRP A 23 18.83 -6.10 -14.57
CA TRP A 23 17.88 -7.19 -14.49
C TRP A 23 16.43 -6.67 -14.42
N ASN A 24 16.19 -5.61 -13.64
CA ASN A 24 14.90 -4.94 -13.57
C ASN A 24 14.53 -4.23 -14.88
N TYR A 25 15.50 -3.67 -15.60
CA TYR A 25 15.29 -3.05 -16.90
C TYR A 25 14.92 -4.09 -17.97
N THR A 26 15.65 -5.22 -18.02
CA THR A 26 15.41 -6.29 -19.01
C THR A 26 14.07 -6.99 -18.78
N LYS A 27 13.69 -7.27 -17.51
CA LYS A 27 12.37 -7.83 -17.20
C LYS A 27 11.23 -6.86 -17.51
N ARG A 28 11.44 -5.57 -17.39
CA ARG A 28 10.45 -4.55 -17.77
C ARG A 28 10.24 -4.50 -19.28
N GLN A 29 11.29 -4.73 -20.06
CA GLN A 29 11.22 -4.80 -21.52
C GLN A 29 10.54 -6.09 -22.02
N GLU A 30 10.73 -7.23 -21.36
CA GLU A 30 10.06 -8.48 -21.71
C GLU A 30 8.54 -8.44 -21.45
N LEU A 31 8.11 -7.76 -20.40
CA LEU A 31 6.68 -7.57 -20.09
C LEU A 31 5.97 -6.59 -21.04
N VAL A 32 6.71 -5.63 -21.61
CA VAL A 32 6.19 -4.67 -22.61
C VAL A 32 5.92 -5.36 -23.97
N ASN A 33 6.62 -6.45 -24.28
CA ASN A 33 6.48 -7.14 -25.56
C ASN A 33 5.31 -8.14 -25.61
N LEU A 34 4.60 -8.38 -24.50
CA LEU A 34 3.48 -9.34 -24.41
C LEU A 34 2.09 -8.72 -24.37
N SER A 35 1.96 -7.41 -24.24
CA SER A 35 0.67 -6.71 -24.29
C SER A 35 0.87 -5.35 -24.95
N GLY A 36 0.22 -5.15 -26.08
CA GLY A 36 0.28 -3.89 -26.83
C GLY A 36 -0.03 -2.68 -25.96
N GLU A 37 0.77 -1.64 -26.11
CA GLU A 37 0.81 -0.34 -25.46
C GLU A 37 1.03 -0.32 -23.93
N PRO A 38 2.12 0.29 -23.46
CA PRO A 38 2.28 0.57 -22.03
C PRO A 38 1.20 1.56 -21.58
N PRO A 39 0.62 1.40 -20.38
CA PRO A 39 -0.31 2.39 -19.83
C PRO A 39 0.41 3.74 -19.80
N THR A 40 -0.22 4.76 -20.39
CA THR A 40 0.33 6.10 -20.61
C THR A 40 0.61 6.89 -19.34
N SER A 41 0.22 6.37 -18.16
CA SER A 41 0.58 6.89 -16.83
C SER A 41 0.51 5.79 -15.79
N PRO A 42 1.38 5.80 -14.76
CA PRO A 42 1.26 4.86 -13.65
C PRO A 42 -0.06 5.04 -12.93
N GLY A 43 -0.73 3.93 -12.63
CA GLY A 43 -1.97 3.97 -11.84
C GLY A 43 -1.74 4.57 -10.44
N SER A 44 -2.77 5.18 -9.87
CA SER A 44 -2.73 5.78 -8.53
C SER A 44 -3.51 4.94 -7.53
N ALA A 45 -2.99 4.79 -6.31
CA ALA A 45 -3.66 4.03 -5.26
C ALA A 45 -3.64 4.79 -3.93
N LEU A 46 -4.80 4.91 -3.29
CA LEU A 46 -4.95 5.49 -1.96
C LEU A 46 -5.06 4.38 -0.91
N LEU A 47 -4.30 4.48 0.17
CA LEU A 47 -4.45 3.66 1.36
C LEU A 47 -5.05 4.51 2.47
N VAL A 48 -6.23 4.14 2.95
CA VAL A 48 -6.96 4.83 4.03
C VAL A 48 -6.78 4.07 5.33
N LEU A 49 -6.19 4.74 6.33
CA LEU A 49 -5.79 4.16 7.61
C LEU A 49 -6.45 4.92 8.77
N GLY A 50 -7.27 4.23 9.53
CA GLY A 50 -7.81 4.72 10.80
C GLY A 50 -6.80 4.67 11.95
N CYS A 51 -7.31 4.74 13.20
CA CYS A 51 -6.48 4.62 14.39
C CYS A 51 -5.81 3.23 14.45
N PRO A 52 -4.50 3.13 14.67
CA PRO A 52 -3.76 1.86 14.62
C PRO A 52 -3.89 1.06 15.92
N GLN A 53 -5.09 0.64 16.28
CA GLN A 53 -5.37 -0.15 17.49
C GLN A 53 -4.93 -1.61 17.35
N VAL A 54 -4.88 -2.13 16.13
CA VAL A 54 -4.49 -3.52 15.85
C VAL A 54 -3.07 -3.55 15.26
N PRO A 55 -2.12 -4.27 15.87
CA PRO A 55 -0.69 -4.24 15.50
C PRO A 55 -0.38 -4.57 14.05
N VAL A 56 -1.18 -5.43 13.40
CA VAL A 56 -0.93 -5.84 12.01
C VAL A 56 -1.11 -4.73 10.99
N GLN A 57 -1.80 -3.63 11.34
CA GLN A 57 -2.09 -2.54 10.41
C GLN A 57 -0.83 -2.01 9.71
N THR A 58 0.18 -1.65 10.49
CA THR A 58 1.43 -1.07 9.96
C THR A 58 2.16 -2.03 9.02
N SER A 59 2.30 -3.30 9.41
CA SER A 59 3.01 -4.30 8.61
C SER A 59 2.29 -4.61 7.29
N ILE A 60 0.96 -4.74 7.32
CA ILE A 60 0.16 -4.98 6.12
C ILE A 60 0.13 -3.74 5.21
N ALA A 61 0.09 -2.53 5.78
CA ALA A 61 0.16 -1.30 4.98
C ALA A 61 1.49 -1.22 4.20
N LEU A 62 2.63 -1.44 4.85
CA LEU A 62 3.94 -1.45 4.18
C LEU A 62 4.04 -2.58 3.14
N TYR A 63 3.51 -3.76 3.45
CA TYR A 63 3.46 -4.86 2.51
C TYR A 63 2.64 -4.50 1.26
N LEU A 64 1.44 -3.95 1.43
CA LEU A 64 0.56 -3.53 0.33
C LEU A 64 1.21 -2.44 -0.52
N ILE A 65 1.85 -1.44 0.09
CA ILE A 65 2.59 -0.38 -0.61
C ILE A 65 3.66 -0.99 -1.52
N ASN A 66 4.45 -1.95 -1.00
CA ASN A 66 5.46 -2.64 -1.80
C ASN A 66 4.84 -3.41 -2.98
N ARG A 67 3.72 -4.08 -2.76
CA ARG A 67 3.01 -4.82 -3.82
C ARG A 67 2.49 -3.88 -4.91
N LEU A 68 1.86 -2.78 -4.52
CA LEU A 68 1.34 -1.75 -5.43
C LEU A 68 2.45 -1.14 -6.28
N LYS A 69 3.59 -0.77 -5.67
CA LYS A 69 4.76 -0.26 -6.40
C LYS A 69 5.27 -1.27 -7.44
N LYS A 70 5.36 -2.55 -7.07
CA LYS A 70 5.78 -3.62 -8.00
C LYS A 70 4.79 -3.84 -9.13
N SER A 71 3.51 -3.50 -8.94
CA SER A 71 2.46 -3.56 -9.95
C SER A 71 2.30 -2.26 -10.76
N GLY A 72 3.23 -1.29 -10.60
CA GLY A 72 3.22 -0.04 -11.36
C GLY A 72 2.32 1.06 -10.83
N PHE A 73 1.74 0.90 -9.63
CA PHE A 73 0.96 1.95 -8.98
C PHE A 73 1.84 2.91 -8.18
N VAL A 74 1.39 4.17 -8.08
CA VAL A 74 1.91 5.17 -7.14
C VAL A 74 1.03 5.19 -5.90
N PRO A 75 1.46 4.57 -4.79
CA PRO A 75 0.67 4.54 -3.56
C PRO A 75 0.79 5.85 -2.80
N VAL A 76 -0.35 6.33 -2.29
CA VAL A 76 -0.47 7.47 -1.37
C VAL A 76 -1.14 6.96 -0.10
N VAL A 77 -0.64 7.37 1.05
CA VAL A 77 -1.22 7.02 2.35
C VAL A 77 -2.00 8.20 2.89
N ALA A 78 -3.25 7.96 3.26
CA ALA A 78 -4.09 8.90 4.00
C ALA A 78 -4.45 8.27 5.35
N GLY A 79 -3.89 8.77 6.43
CA GLY A 79 -4.11 8.25 7.76
C GLY A 79 -4.27 9.35 8.80
N ASN A 80 -4.82 8.98 9.96
CA ASN A 80 -4.75 9.88 11.09
C ASN A 80 -3.29 10.05 11.57
N LYS A 81 -3.07 11.03 12.44
CA LYS A 81 -1.71 11.36 12.93
C LYS A 81 -0.97 10.15 13.51
N ALA A 82 -1.66 9.29 14.28
CA ALA A 82 -1.04 8.12 14.91
C ALA A 82 -0.61 7.06 13.88
N ALA A 83 -1.48 6.74 12.91
CA ALA A 83 -1.19 5.79 11.85
C ALA A 83 -0.01 6.28 10.97
N ASN A 84 -0.05 7.55 10.58
CA ASN A 84 1.01 8.16 9.78
C ASN A 84 2.36 8.16 10.53
N THR A 85 2.36 8.49 11.83
CA THR A 85 3.57 8.45 12.65
C THR A 85 4.17 7.05 12.73
N LEU A 86 3.35 6.02 12.97
CA LEU A 86 3.82 4.63 13.04
C LEU A 86 4.43 4.17 11.71
N LEU A 87 3.83 4.50 10.58
CA LEU A 87 4.37 4.16 9.27
C LEU A 87 5.73 4.84 9.02
N VAL A 88 5.85 6.14 9.34
CA VAL A 88 7.10 6.88 9.17
C VAL A 88 8.21 6.32 10.06
N ILE A 89 7.89 5.90 11.30
CA ILE A 89 8.86 5.26 12.20
C ILE A 89 9.25 3.87 11.70
N ALA A 90 8.31 3.12 11.11
CA ALA A 90 8.56 1.78 10.59
C ALA A 90 9.36 1.77 9.27
N ASP A 91 9.38 2.88 8.55
CA ASP A 91 10.10 3.05 7.28
C ASP A 91 10.84 4.39 7.25
N PRO A 92 11.88 4.57 8.10
CA PRO A 92 12.57 5.85 8.28
C PRO A 92 13.28 6.32 7.01
N ASP A 93 13.80 5.39 6.22
CA ASP A 93 14.51 5.67 4.96
C ASP A 93 13.56 5.80 3.77
N ARG A 94 12.24 5.68 3.98
CA ARG A 94 11.20 5.78 2.96
C ARG A 94 11.39 4.83 1.76
N HIS A 95 11.81 3.60 2.04
CA HIS A 95 11.92 2.57 1.00
C HIS A 95 10.56 2.23 0.38
N TYR A 96 9.52 2.20 1.20
CA TYR A 96 8.16 1.88 0.79
C TYR A 96 7.28 3.14 0.72
N LEU A 97 7.35 4.01 1.73
CA LEU A 97 6.51 5.20 1.81
C LEU A 97 6.87 6.22 0.73
N GLY A 98 5.83 6.67 0.03
CA GLY A 98 5.88 7.84 -0.83
C GLY A 98 5.21 9.03 -0.13
N GLU A 99 4.12 9.50 -0.74
CA GLU A 99 3.31 10.57 -0.19
C GLU A 99 2.47 10.06 0.99
N VAL A 100 2.51 10.81 2.08
CA VAL A 100 1.70 10.58 3.29
C VAL A 100 0.95 11.87 3.60
N MET A 101 -0.35 11.80 3.78
CA MET A 101 -1.19 12.95 4.08
C MET A 101 -2.15 12.65 5.24
N ASP A 102 -2.74 13.70 5.76
CA ASP A 102 -3.82 13.60 6.73
C ASP A 102 -5.09 13.07 6.06
N LEU A 103 -5.88 12.26 6.79
CA LEU A 103 -7.09 11.63 6.27
C LEU A 103 -8.16 12.65 5.89
N ASP A 104 -8.39 13.66 6.74
CA ASP A 104 -9.41 14.69 6.47
C ASP A 104 -9.03 15.52 5.24
N ARG A 105 -7.74 15.78 5.07
CA ARG A 105 -7.22 16.44 3.87
C ARG A 105 -7.48 15.61 2.61
N ALA A 106 -7.27 14.29 2.67
CA ALA A 106 -7.53 13.40 1.53
C ALA A 106 -9.02 13.41 1.16
N VAL A 107 -9.92 13.29 2.15
CA VAL A 107 -11.37 13.38 1.96
C VAL A 107 -11.75 14.71 1.31
N ALA A 108 -11.25 15.84 1.81
CA ALA A 108 -11.52 17.15 1.26
C ALA A 108 -11.06 17.28 -0.20
N MET A 109 -9.85 16.80 -0.52
CA MET A 109 -9.32 16.86 -1.89
C MET A 109 -10.14 16.05 -2.88
N ILE A 110 -10.65 14.87 -2.49
CA ILE A 110 -11.50 14.02 -3.33
C ILE A 110 -12.88 14.66 -3.48
N THR A 111 -13.49 15.13 -2.40
CA THR A 111 -14.79 15.80 -2.40
C THR A 111 -14.80 17.04 -3.28
N ASP A 112 -13.73 17.85 -3.19
CA ASP A 112 -13.54 19.06 -4.02
C ASP A 112 -13.16 18.74 -5.46
N LYS A 113 -13.03 17.46 -5.83
CA LYS A 113 -12.58 16.99 -7.16
C LYS A 113 -11.21 17.53 -7.58
N LYS A 114 -10.36 17.88 -6.60
CA LYS A 114 -8.97 18.32 -6.83
C LYS A 114 -8.05 17.15 -7.15
N ARG A 115 -8.35 15.97 -6.60
CA ARG A 115 -7.60 14.73 -6.82
C ARG A 115 -8.51 13.53 -6.62
N ASP A 116 -8.34 12.49 -7.42
CA ASP A 116 -8.97 11.20 -7.26
C ASP A 116 -7.92 10.09 -7.53
N PHE A 117 -8.29 8.83 -7.31
CA PHE A 117 -7.40 7.69 -7.43
C PHE A 117 -8.07 6.57 -8.24
N ASP A 118 -7.26 5.67 -8.82
CA ASP A 118 -7.77 4.51 -9.55
C ASP A 118 -8.18 3.37 -8.62
N ARG A 119 -7.51 3.26 -7.47
CA ARG A 119 -7.76 2.25 -6.44
C ARG A 119 -7.77 2.90 -5.07
N CYS A 120 -8.68 2.44 -4.20
CA CYS A 120 -8.75 2.87 -2.81
C CYS A 120 -8.78 1.64 -1.89
N PHE A 121 -7.82 1.52 -1.00
CA PHE A 121 -7.70 0.44 -0.03
C PHE A 121 -8.00 0.97 1.36
N VAL A 122 -9.10 0.55 1.98
CA VAL A 122 -9.53 1.02 3.29
C VAL A 122 -9.30 -0.07 4.33
N PHE A 123 -8.56 0.27 5.38
CA PHE A 123 -8.24 -0.63 6.50
C PHE A 123 -9.32 -0.56 7.57
N ILE A 124 -9.98 -1.70 7.83
CA ILE A 124 -11.15 -1.82 8.70
C ILE A 124 -10.85 -2.81 9.84
N HIS A 125 -10.88 -2.33 11.07
CA HIS A 125 -10.80 -3.14 12.28
C HIS A 125 -11.86 -2.72 13.33
N ASN A 126 -12.68 -1.72 12.98
CA ASN A 126 -13.80 -1.21 13.77
C ASN A 126 -14.80 -0.46 12.88
N ASP A 127 -15.92 -0.01 13.46
CA ASP A 127 -17.02 0.68 12.77
C ASP A 127 -16.59 1.98 12.07
N ALA A 128 -15.60 2.71 12.64
CA ALA A 128 -15.07 3.91 12.00
C ALA A 128 -14.43 3.59 10.65
N GLY A 129 -13.75 2.43 10.52
CA GLY A 129 -13.20 1.96 9.26
C GLY A 129 -14.27 1.69 8.20
N ILE A 130 -15.44 1.15 8.60
CA ILE A 130 -16.60 0.94 7.71
C ILE A 130 -17.12 2.29 7.22
N SER A 131 -17.24 3.28 8.11
CA SER A 131 -17.68 4.63 7.76
C SER A 131 -16.73 5.30 6.75
N TYR A 132 -15.42 5.14 6.91
CA TYR A 132 -14.45 5.63 5.92
C TYR A 132 -14.59 4.93 4.58
N ALA A 133 -14.81 3.61 4.57
CA ALA A 133 -14.96 2.87 3.33
C ALA A 133 -16.24 3.27 2.58
N ALA A 134 -17.36 3.43 3.28
CA ALA A 134 -18.61 3.94 2.72
C ALA A 134 -18.42 5.36 2.15
N THR A 135 -17.73 6.25 2.89
CA THR A 135 -17.42 7.61 2.44
C THR A 135 -16.61 7.57 1.14
N MET A 136 -15.52 6.78 1.09
CA MET A 136 -14.70 6.65 -0.12
C MET A 136 -15.50 6.11 -1.29
N GLY A 137 -16.38 5.13 -1.07
CA GLY A 137 -17.29 4.61 -2.10
C GLY A 137 -18.26 5.65 -2.65
N ALA A 138 -18.65 6.64 -1.84
CA ALA A 138 -19.59 7.69 -2.23
C ALA A 138 -18.91 8.87 -2.95
N ILE A 139 -17.69 9.27 -2.55
CA ILE A 139 -17.05 10.50 -3.05
C ILE A 139 -16.01 10.26 -4.14
N SER A 140 -15.40 9.06 -4.20
CA SER A 140 -14.32 8.70 -5.14
C SER A 140 -14.85 7.82 -6.27
N ARG A 141 -14.21 7.91 -7.45
CA ARG A 141 -14.42 6.99 -8.58
C ARG A 141 -13.52 5.76 -8.49
N ALA A 142 -12.66 5.71 -7.49
CA ALA A 142 -11.72 4.61 -7.28
C ALA A 142 -12.47 3.28 -7.08
N LYS A 143 -11.90 2.19 -7.58
CA LYS A 143 -12.33 0.85 -7.18
C LYS A 143 -11.95 0.63 -5.71
N VAL A 144 -12.95 0.44 -4.86
CA VAL A 144 -12.77 0.29 -3.41
C VAL A 144 -12.47 -1.15 -3.03
N PHE A 145 -11.41 -1.32 -2.25
CA PHE A 145 -11.00 -2.56 -1.60
C PHE A 145 -11.02 -2.34 -0.09
N THR A 146 -11.67 -3.23 0.65
CA THR A 146 -11.70 -3.18 2.11
C THR A 146 -10.85 -4.30 2.69
N LEU A 147 -9.88 -3.94 3.54
CA LEU A 147 -9.06 -4.89 4.29
C LEU A 147 -9.64 -4.99 5.70
N VAL A 148 -10.39 -6.07 5.95
CA VAL A 148 -11.09 -6.27 7.24
C VAL A 148 -10.31 -7.25 8.11
N TYR A 149 -9.92 -6.82 9.31
CA TYR A 149 -9.07 -7.61 10.21
C TYR A 149 -9.38 -7.31 11.68
N GLY A 150 -8.82 -8.10 12.55
CA GLY A 150 -9.05 -8.02 14.00
C GLY A 150 -9.65 -9.31 14.54
N GLU A 151 -10.04 -9.30 15.81
CA GLU A 151 -10.65 -10.46 16.47
C GLU A 151 -12.05 -10.74 15.92
N HIS A 152 -12.85 -9.69 15.72
CA HIS A 152 -14.27 -9.75 15.28
C HIS A 152 -14.44 -9.33 13.82
N TYR A 153 -13.47 -9.68 12.95
CA TYR A 153 -13.49 -9.29 11.55
C TYR A 153 -14.73 -9.77 10.79
N ASP A 154 -15.27 -10.93 11.17
CA ASP A 154 -16.46 -11.54 10.55
C ASP A 154 -17.77 -10.76 10.85
N GLU A 155 -17.86 -10.13 12.00
CA GLU A 155 -18.95 -9.22 12.36
C GLU A 155 -18.87 -7.92 11.55
N LEU A 156 -17.67 -7.39 11.36
CA LEU A 156 -17.45 -6.19 10.56
C LEU A 156 -17.75 -6.45 9.07
N VAL A 157 -17.39 -7.62 8.54
CA VAL A 157 -17.71 -7.99 7.16
C VAL A 157 -19.22 -7.97 6.91
N LYS A 158 -20.04 -8.44 7.86
CA LYS A 158 -21.51 -8.46 7.73
C LYS A 158 -22.15 -7.07 7.70
N GLN A 159 -21.44 -6.05 8.19
CA GLN A 159 -21.92 -4.66 8.24
C GLN A 159 -21.58 -3.87 6.97
N ILE A 160 -20.77 -4.45 6.06
CA ILE A 160 -20.41 -3.81 4.78
C ILE A 160 -21.53 -4.11 3.78
N ASP A 161 -22.35 -3.11 3.50
CA ASP A 161 -23.54 -3.19 2.62
C ASP A 161 -23.41 -2.38 1.31
N PHE A 162 -22.21 -1.91 1.00
CA PHE A 162 -21.91 -1.14 -0.21
C PHE A 162 -20.96 -1.88 -1.17
N PRO A 163 -20.98 -1.53 -2.48
CA PRO A 163 -20.14 -2.19 -3.47
C PRO A 163 -18.65 -2.01 -3.21
N CYS A 164 -17.93 -3.07 -2.87
CA CYS A 164 -16.48 -3.08 -2.71
C CYS A 164 -15.92 -4.50 -2.86
N THR A 165 -14.60 -4.62 -2.98
CA THR A 165 -13.91 -5.92 -2.90
C THR A 165 -13.45 -6.14 -1.47
N ILE A 166 -13.99 -7.16 -0.80
CA ILE A 166 -13.68 -7.46 0.61
C ILE A 166 -12.50 -8.43 0.68
N ILE A 167 -11.47 -8.08 1.43
CA ILE A 167 -10.31 -8.88 1.78
C ILE A 167 -10.31 -9.02 3.29
N ALA A 168 -10.66 -10.18 3.80
CA ALA A 168 -10.92 -10.35 5.24
C ALA A 168 -10.15 -11.53 5.81
N ALA A 169 -9.58 -11.35 7.00
CA ALA A 169 -8.97 -12.43 7.76
C ALA A 169 -8.87 -12.11 9.26
N LYS A 170 -8.95 -13.15 10.12
CA LYS A 170 -8.60 -13.00 11.54
C LYS A 170 -7.11 -12.69 11.65
N ALA A 171 -6.78 -11.45 11.92
CA ALA A 171 -5.42 -10.98 12.07
C ALA A 171 -5.33 -9.87 13.12
N VAL A 172 -4.76 -10.19 14.28
CA VAL A 172 -4.54 -9.23 15.40
C VAL A 172 -3.05 -8.96 15.56
N HIS A 173 -2.27 -9.98 15.87
CA HIS A 173 -0.81 -9.90 16.04
C HIS A 173 -0.06 -10.57 14.89
N ASN A 174 -0.66 -11.60 14.28
CA ASN A 174 -0.07 -12.30 13.14
C ASN A 174 -0.62 -11.74 11.82
N PRO A 175 0.21 -11.11 10.98
CA PRO A 175 -0.24 -10.56 9.70
C PRO A 175 -0.42 -11.62 8.60
N LEU A 176 0.09 -12.84 8.77
CA LEU A 176 0.13 -13.85 7.69
C LEU A 176 -1.25 -14.22 7.13
N PRO A 177 -2.33 -14.40 7.93
CA PRO A 177 -3.64 -14.69 7.37
C PRO A 177 -4.16 -13.59 6.44
N LEU A 178 -4.02 -12.32 6.85
CA LEU A 178 -4.45 -11.19 6.04
C LEU A 178 -3.56 -10.99 4.82
N LYS A 179 -2.24 -11.21 4.97
CA LYS A 179 -1.31 -11.23 3.83
C LYS A 179 -1.72 -12.27 2.79
N LYS A 180 -2.07 -13.49 3.22
CA LYS A 180 -2.50 -14.56 2.32
C LYS A 180 -3.78 -14.18 1.57
N ALA A 181 -4.81 -13.69 2.28
CA ALA A 181 -6.04 -13.23 1.68
C ALA A 181 -5.80 -12.08 0.68
N LEU A 182 -4.87 -11.18 0.99
CA LEU A 182 -4.46 -10.10 0.10
C LEU A 182 -3.77 -10.62 -1.17
N ASP A 183 -2.92 -11.65 -1.07
CA ASP A 183 -2.23 -12.25 -2.21
C ASP A 183 -3.19 -13.03 -3.13
N GLU A 184 -4.26 -13.60 -2.60
CA GLU A 184 -5.28 -14.33 -3.37
C GLU A 184 -6.15 -13.40 -4.23
N VAL A 185 -6.33 -12.16 -3.82
CA VAL A 185 -7.11 -11.15 -4.57
C VAL A 185 -6.26 -10.45 -5.64
N THR A 186 -5.02 -10.89 -5.87
CA THR A 186 -4.20 -10.35 -6.94
C THR A 186 -4.82 -10.68 -8.30
N PRO A 187 -5.65 -9.80 -8.88
CA PRO A 187 -5.13 -8.79 -9.78
C PRO A 187 -5.77 -7.41 -9.59
N TRP A 188 -5.35 -6.62 -8.61
CA TRP A 188 -5.56 -5.18 -8.73
C TRP A 188 -4.71 -4.56 -9.85
N ALA A 189 -3.88 -5.38 -10.49
CA ALA A 189 -3.03 -5.04 -11.61
C ALA A 189 -3.70 -5.30 -13.00
N ALA A 190 -4.94 -5.80 -13.01
CA ALA A 190 -5.70 -5.97 -14.24
C ALA A 190 -6.73 -4.85 -14.41
#